data_ada69cdbd25ce31d0190d312e9434c7c
#
_entry.id   ada69cdbd25ce31d0190d312e9434c7c
#
_cell.length_a   1.000
_cell.length_b   1.000
_cell.length_c   1.000
_cell.angle_alpha   90.00
_cell.angle_beta   90.00
_cell.angle_gamma   90.00
#
_symmetry.space_group_name_H-M   'P 1'
#
loop_
_entity.id
_entity.type
_entity.pdbx_description
1 polymer ?
#
loop_
_entity_poly.entity_id
_entity_poly.type
_entity_poly.pdbx_seq_one_letter_code
_entity_poly.pdbx_strand_id
1 'polypeptide(L)'
;MSIVDTVLHKVFGTPHERKVKQLRPVIAKIHEARHALEALDDAALAAKSAEFREKLANGATLDDIKVDAFAVCQEACDRRLGIFNIFKPEFGFDFSRLGPELQDAANDAKAELASGKNEWEVYLPAALYAKVRELYPESVKPFRMMPFDVQMIGGLVLHEGAIAEMATGEGKTLAAALPVYLNGLGGHGVHVVTVNDYLAGRDAKQMGLVYKFLGLTVGLS
;
A
#
# COMPACT_ATOMS: atom_id res chain seq x y z
N MET A 1 27.85 -20.75 -21.87
CA MET A 1 28.02 -20.62 -20.43
C MET A 1 29.20 -21.49 -20.01
N SER A 2 30.16 -20.93 -19.30
CA SER A 2 31.32 -21.66 -18.79
C SER A 2 30.89 -22.61 -17.66
N ILE A 3 31.55 -23.77 -17.51
CA ILE A 3 31.36 -24.69 -16.39
C ILE A 3 31.53 -23.96 -15.05
N VAL A 4 32.42 -22.97 -15.00
CA VAL A 4 32.66 -22.10 -13.86
C VAL A 4 31.41 -21.27 -13.52
N ASP A 5 30.71 -20.72 -14.54
CA ASP A 5 29.43 -19.97 -14.31
C ASP A 5 28.35 -20.86 -13.75
N THR A 6 28.25 -22.09 -14.23
CA THR A 6 27.25 -23.07 -13.76
C THR A 6 27.49 -23.47 -12.29
N VAL A 7 28.74 -23.63 -11.87
CA VAL A 7 29.11 -23.94 -10.48
C VAL A 7 28.91 -22.74 -9.57
N LEU A 8 29.29 -21.53 -10.02
CA LEU A 8 29.07 -20.29 -9.29
C LEU A 8 27.55 -20.02 -9.08
N HIS A 9 26.73 -20.26 -10.11
CA HIS A 9 25.26 -20.15 -9.99
C HIS A 9 24.65 -21.15 -9.01
N LYS A 10 25.16 -22.39 -8.96
CA LYS A 10 24.68 -23.39 -8.00
C LYS A 10 25.05 -23.09 -6.54
N VAL A 11 26.21 -22.47 -6.30
CA VAL A 11 26.71 -22.18 -4.94
C VAL A 11 26.26 -20.83 -4.43
N PHE A 12 26.25 -19.79 -5.29
CA PHE A 12 25.99 -18.40 -4.91
C PHE A 12 24.63 -17.87 -5.40
N GLY A 13 23.86 -18.65 -6.12
CA GLY A 13 22.58 -18.25 -6.73
C GLY A 13 22.78 -17.27 -7.90
N THR A 14 21.69 -16.98 -8.61
CA THR A 14 21.66 -15.97 -9.65
C THR A 14 21.80 -14.54 -9.07
N PRO A 15 22.20 -13.53 -9.85
CA PRO A 15 22.18 -12.14 -9.40
C PRO A 15 20.81 -11.71 -8.84
N HIS A 16 19.72 -12.20 -9.45
CA HIS A 16 18.35 -11.93 -9.00
C HIS A 16 18.05 -12.55 -7.63
N GLU A 17 18.40 -13.83 -7.43
CA GLU A 17 18.24 -14.50 -6.13
C GLU A 17 19.03 -13.81 -5.02
N ARG A 18 20.25 -13.35 -5.32
CA ARG A 18 21.05 -12.56 -4.36
C ARG A 18 20.39 -11.24 -4.02
N LYS A 19 19.83 -10.52 -5.01
CA LYS A 19 19.10 -9.27 -4.78
C LYS A 19 17.87 -9.50 -3.91
N VAL A 20 17.05 -10.49 -4.22
CA VAL A 20 15.89 -10.88 -3.40
C VAL A 20 16.31 -11.20 -1.98
N LYS A 21 17.38 -11.98 -1.79
CA LYS A 21 17.91 -12.32 -0.47
C LYS A 21 18.36 -11.09 0.33
N GLN A 22 18.97 -10.10 -0.34
CA GLN A 22 19.37 -8.83 0.28
C GLN A 22 18.18 -7.97 0.71
N LEU A 23 17.04 -8.05 -0.02
CA LEU A 23 15.85 -7.26 0.30
C LEU A 23 14.99 -7.88 1.40
N ARG A 24 15.08 -9.19 1.67
CA ARG A 24 14.29 -9.85 2.73
C ARG A 24 14.38 -9.18 4.11
N PRO A 25 15.56 -8.77 4.61
CA PRO A 25 15.64 -8.05 5.88
C PRO A 25 14.93 -6.69 5.86
N VAL A 26 14.89 -6.02 4.70
CA VAL A 26 14.14 -4.76 4.53
C VAL A 26 12.64 -5.04 4.62
N ILE A 27 12.15 -6.11 3.99
CA ILE A 27 10.75 -6.53 4.07
C ILE A 27 10.36 -6.83 5.53
N ALA A 28 11.20 -7.54 6.28
CA ALA A 28 10.93 -7.80 7.69
C ALA A 28 10.77 -6.51 8.50
N LYS A 29 11.62 -5.50 8.27
CA LYS A 29 11.50 -4.18 8.90
C LYS A 29 10.22 -3.44 8.49
N ILE A 30 9.80 -3.56 7.23
CA ILE A 30 8.53 -2.97 6.75
C ILE A 30 7.36 -3.60 7.49
N HIS A 31 7.33 -4.92 7.66
CA HIS A 31 6.27 -5.59 8.41
C HIS A 31 6.25 -5.17 9.89
N GLU A 32 7.42 -5.09 10.52
CA GLU A 32 7.53 -4.63 11.91
C GLU A 32 7.02 -3.18 12.06
N ALA A 33 7.46 -2.27 11.19
CA ALA A 33 7.00 -0.89 11.18
C ALA A 33 5.47 -0.81 10.94
N ARG A 34 4.92 -1.60 10.02
CA ARG A 34 3.49 -1.65 9.74
C ARG A 34 2.68 -2.10 10.95
N HIS A 35 3.16 -3.08 11.69
CA HIS A 35 2.47 -3.57 12.89
C HIS A 35 2.21 -2.45 13.90
N ALA A 36 3.19 -1.55 14.07
CA ALA A 36 3.02 -0.39 14.95
C ALA A 36 1.96 0.61 14.44
N LEU A 37 1.66 0.62 13.13
CA LEU A 37 0.67 1.52 12.53
C LEU A 37 -0.78 1.00 12.67
N GLU A 38 -0.98 -0.29 12.95
CA GLU A 38 -2.32 -0.88 13.04
C GLU A 38 -3.21 -0.24 14.11
N ALA A 39 -2.60 0.24 15.19
CA ALA A 39 -3.28 0.89 16.30
C ALA A 39 -3.64 2.37 16.02
N LEU A 40 -3.10 2.97 14.97
CA LEU A 40 -3.36 4.36 14.62
C LEU A 40 -4.75 4.50 13.99
N ASP A 41 -5.43 5.59 14.32
CA ASP A 41 -6.60 6.02 13.56
C ASP A 41 -6.19 6.56 12.17
N ASP A 42 -7.16 6.86 11.33
CA ASP A 42 -6.92 7.32 9.97
C ASP A 42 -6.25 8.69 9.91
N ALA A 43 -6.56 9.59 10.85
CA ALA A 43 -5.96 10.92 10.89
C ALA A 43 -4.46 10.83 11.23
N ALA A 44 -4.11 10.00 12.22
CA ALA A 44 -2.72 9.79 12.61
C ALA A 44 -1.93 9.06 11.52
N LEU A 45 -2.53 8.08 10.81
CA LEU A 45 -1.89 7.42 9.70
C LEU A 45 -1.64 8.37 8.52
N ALA A 46 -2.63 9.18 8.14
CA ALA A 46 -2.49 10.16 7.06
C ALA A 46 -1.44 11.24 7.39
N ALA A 47 -1.34 11.65 8.67
CA ALA A 47 -0.37 12.63 9.14
C ALA A 47 1.09 12.17 8.94
N LYS A 48 1.37 10.88 8.83
CA LYS A 48 2.72 10.35 8.56
C LYS A 48 3.36 10.93 7.31
N SER A 49 2.58 11.27 6.30
CA SER A 49 3.10 11.92 5.09
C SER A 49 3.69 13.31 5.37
N ALA A 50 3.11 14.06 6.31
CA ALA A 50 3.67 15.37 6.71
C ALA A 50 4.98 15.19 7.49
N GLU A 51 5.04 14.19 8.39
CA GLU A 51 6.27 13.85 9.12
C GLU A 51 7.41 13.45 8.16
N PHE A 52 7.11 12.68 7.10
CA PHE A 52 8.11 12.32 6.10
C PHE A 52 8.59 13.51 5.28
N ARG A 53 7.68 14.40 4.86
CA ARG A 53 8.06 15.63 4.15
C ARG A 53 8.94 16.54 5.01
N GLU A 54 8.63 16.63 6.30
CA GLU A 54 9.47 17.39 7.25
C GLU A 54 10.87 16.78 7.38
N LYS A 55 10.99 15.45 7.51
CA LYS A 55 12.29 14.77 7.51
C LYS A 55 13.08 15.05 6.24
N LEU A 56 12.44 14.96 5.06
CA LEU A 56 13.06 15.26 3.77
C LEU A 56 13.52 16.74 3.70
N ALA A 57 12.70 17.67 4.16
CA ALA A 57 13.07 19.09 4.22
C ALA A 57 14.26 19.36 5.15
N ASN A 58 14.43 18.54 6.18
CA ASN A 58 15.56 18.58 7.11
C ASN A 58 16.79 17.77 6.64
N GLY A 59 16.83 17.33 5.38
CA GLY A 59 17.99 16.70 4.75
C GLY A 59 18.03 15.17 4.76
N ALA A 60 16.97 14.49 5.24
CA ALA A 60 16.84 13.06 5.05
C ALA A 60 16.64 12.74 3.55
N THR A 61 17.06 11.55 3.14
CA THR A 61 16.84 11.03 1.79
C THR A 61 15.57 10.17 1.74
N LEU A 62 15.08 9.88 0.53
CA LEU A 62 14.00 8.90 0.34
C LEU A 62 14.41 7.51 0.86
N ASP A 63 15.68 7.15 0.76
CA ASP A 63 16.21 5.91 1.29
C ASP A 63 16.12 5.82 2.83
N ASP A 64 16.31 6.94 3.52
CA ASP A 64 16.22 6.99 4.99
C ASP A 64 14.79 6.74 5.50
N ILE A 65 13.78 7.13 4.72
CA ILE A 65 12.37 6.99 5.10
C ILE A 65 11.66 5.80 4.42
N LYS A 66 12.32 5.09 3.51
CA LYS A 66 11.66 4.08 2.64
C LYS A 66 10.95 2.97 3.39
N VAL A 67 11.52 2.47 4.50
CA VAL A 67 10.93 1.40 5.31
C VAL A 67 9.61 1.87 5.89
N ASP A 68 9.62 3.04 6.56
CA ASP A 68 8.43 3.61 7.19
C ASP A 68 7.38 4.02 6.15
N ALA A 69 7.79 4.61 5.03
CA ALA A 69 6.88 5.01 3.96
C ALA A 69 6.22 3.79 3.29
N PHE A 70 6.96 2.71 3.04
CA PHE A 70 6.38 1.47 2.53
C PHE A 70 5.40 0.86 3.53
N ALA A 71 5.72 0.87 4.81
CA ALA A 71 4.83 0.40 5.87
C ALA A 71 3.51 1.20 5.92
N VAL A 72 3.58 2.54 5.86
CA VAL A 72 2.42 3.44 5.80
C VAL A 72 1.59 3.17 4.55
N CYS A 73 2.21 3.04 3.38
CA CYS A 73 1.51 2.74 2.14
C CYS A 73 0.85 1.34 2.17
N GLN A 74 1.54 0.33 2.71
CA GLN A 74 1.00 -1.02 2.87
C GLN A 74 -0.24 -1.02 3.77
N GLU A 75 -0.18 -0.32 4.90
CA GLU A 75 -1.31 -0.17 5.83
C GLU A 75 -2.48 0.59 5.17
N ALA A 76 -2.20 1.66 4.43
CA ALA A 76 -3.21 2.41 3.69
C ALA A 76 -3.86 1.58 2.57
N CYS A 77 -3.11 0.70 1.90
CA CYS A 77 -3.67 -0.24 0.92
C CYS A 77 -4.66 -1.20 1.57
N ASP A 78 -4.33 -1.80 2.73
CA ASP A 78 -5.24 -2.69 3.44
C ASP A 78 -6.52 -1.95 3.86
N ARG A 79 -6.38 -0.72 4.39
CA ARG A 79 -7.52 0.09 4.80
C ARG A 79 -8.41 0.52 3.63
N ARG A 80 -7.84 1.10 2.57
CA ARG A 80 -8.60 1.78 1.49
C ARG A 80 -8.99 0.89 0.33
N LEU A 81 -8.16 -0.12 -0.01
CA LEU A 81 -8.45 -1.03 -1.11
C LEU A 81 -9.08 -2.35 -0.63
N GLY A 82 -8.92 -2.67 0.64
CA GLY A 82 -9.45 -3.87 1.28
C GLY A 82 -10.61 -3.54 2.22
N ILE A 83 -10.30 -3.14 3.45
CA ILE A 83 -11.29 -3.05 4.54
C ILE A 83 -12.41 -2.07 4.23
N PHE A 84 -12.15 -0.96 3.57
CA PHE A 84 -13.16 0.02 3.18
C PHE A 84 -14.25 -0.56 2.26
N ASN A 85 -13.99 -1.70 1.61
CA ASN A 85 -14.96 -2.39 0.78
C ASN A 85 -16.17 -2.95 1.54
N ILE A 86 -16.15 -2.96 2.90
CA ILE A 86 -17.33 -3.29 3.70
C ILE A 86 -18.51 -2.34 3.40
N PHE A 87 -18.25 -1.11 2.94
CA PHE A 87 -19.25 -0.12 2.59
C PHE A 87 -19.78 -0.26 1.15
N LYS A 88 -19.22 -1.14 0.34
CA LYS A 88 -19.63 -1.37 -1.05
C LYS A 88 -20.69 -2.46 -1.11
N PRO A 89 -21.94 -2.11 -1.53
CA PRO A 89 -23.07 -3.05 -1.49
C PRO A 89 -22.84 -4.33 -2.28
N GLU A 90 -22.05 -4.25 -3.37
CA GLU A 90 -21.74 -5.39 -4.24
C GLU A 90 -20.98 -6.53 -3.52
N PHE A 91 -20.35 -6.25 -2.39
CA PHE A 91 -19.61 -7.26 -1.62
C PHE A 91 -20.40 -7.85 -0.46
N GLY A 92 -21.60 -7.31 -0.13
CA GLY A 92 -22.53 -7.91 0.80
C GLY A 92 -22.00 -8.12 2.22
N PHE A 93 -21.23 -7.17 2.76
CA PHE A 93 -20.71 -7.29 4.13
C PHE A 93 -21.83 -7.27 5.16
N ASP A 94 -21.84 -8.26 6.06
CA ASP A 94 -22.78 -8.33 7.16
C ASP A 94 -22.31 -7.49 8.35
N PHE A 95 -22.90 -6.30 8.51
CA PHE A 95 -22.56 -5.37 9.58
C PHE A 95 -22.98 -5.86 10.99
N SER A 96 -23.86 -6.87 11.09
CA SER A 96 -24.20 -7.46 12.39
C SER A 96 -23.02 -8.15 13.07
N ARG A 97 -22.00 -8.52 12.29
CA ARG A 97 -20.75 -9.12 12.76
C ARG A 97 -19.82 -8.12 13.49
N LEU A 98 -20.09 -6.85 13.33
CA LEU A 98 -19.41 -5.80 14.10
C LEU A 98 -19.90 -5.69 15.51
N GLY A 99 -19.50 -5.41 16.56
CA GLY A 99 -20.16 -5.14 17.84
C GLY A 99 -21.01 -3.85 17.76
N PRO A 100 -21.92 -3.60 18.71
CA PRO A 100 -22.81 -2.44 18.65
C PRO A 100 -22.08 -1.10 18.45
N GLU A 101 -21.02 -0.84 19.22
CA GLU A 101 -20.24 0.40 19.12
C GLU A 101 -19.60 0.60 17.72
N LEU A 102 -19.17 -0.47 17.07
CA LEU A 102 -18.61 -0.40 15.73
C LEU A 102 -19.69 -0.30 14.65
N GLN A 103 -20.91 -0.77 14.91
CA GLN A 103 -22.04 -0.53 14.03
C GLN A 103 -22.40 0.95 13.97
N ASP A 104 -22.35 1.68 15.09
CA ASP A 104 -22.59 3.12 15.12
C ASP A 104 -21.54 3.85 14.28
N ALA A 105 -20.27 3.57 14.48
CA ALA A 105 -19.18 4.14 13.66
C ALA A 105 -19.33 3.80 12.15
N ALA A 106 -19.80 2.60 11.83
CA ALA A 106 -20.06 2.20 10.45
C ALA A 106 -21.28 2.94 9.86
N ASN A 107 -22.32 3.21 10.66
CA ASN A 107 -23.46 3.99 10.23
C ASN A 107 -23.11 5.46 9.99
N ASP A 108 -22.28 6.05 10.85
CA ASP A 108 -21.74 7.41 10.65
C ASP A 108 -20.96 7.50 9.34
N ALA A 109 -20.07 6.55 9.07
CA ALA A 109 -19.32 6.49 7.82
C ALA A 109 -20.24 6.35 6.59
N LYS A 110 -21.30 5.52 6.67
CA LYS A 110 -22.32 5.42 5.62
C LYS A 110 -23.03 6.75 5.38
N ALA A 111 -23.38 7.46 6.44
CA ALA A 111 -24.02 8.77 6.34
C ALA A 111 -23.10 9.80 5.68
N GLU A 112 -21.81 9.82 6.02
CA GLU A 112 -20.80 10.66 5.36
C GLU A 112 -20.67 10.36 3.87
N LEU A 113 -20.59 9.08 3.50
CA LEU A 113 -20.57 8.66 2.09
C LEU A 113 -21.84 9.06 1.34
N ALA A 114 -23.01 8.87 1.96
CA ALA A 114 -24.29 9.26 1.38
C ALA A 114 -24.43 10.78 1.20
N SER A 115 -23.74 11.59 2.03
CA SER A 115 -23.68 13.05 1.86
C SER A 115 -22.77 13.52 0.69
N GLY A 116 -22.09 12.58 0.02
CA GLY A 116 -21.19 12.87 -1.10
C GLY A 116 -19.74 13.08 -0.71
N LYS A 117 -19.35 12.79 0.54
CA LYS A 117 -17.96 12.82 0.97
C LYS A 117 -17.16 11.74 0.23
N ASN A 118 -15.95 12.06 -0.18
CA ASN A 118 -15.09 11.11 -0.89
C ASN A 118 -14.64 9.96 0.03
N GLU A 119 -14.46 8.76 -0.52
CA GLU A 119 -14.01 7.57 0.24
C GLU A 119 -12.70 7.81 1.01
N TRP A 120 -11.77 8.58 0.47
CA TRP A 120 -10.48 8.86 1.12
C TRP A 120 -10.57 9.90 2.24
N GLU A 121 -11.69 10.60 2.38
CA GLU A 121 -11.96 11.61 3.42
C GLU A 121 -12.81 11.06 4.57
N VAL A 122 -13.45 9.91 4.41
CA VAL A 122 -14.21 9.24 5.45
C VAL A 122 -13.24 8.46 6.35
N TYR A 123 -13.08 8.91 7.57
CA TYR A 123 -12.14 8.32 8.52
C TYR A 123 -12.84 7.32 9.44
N LEU A 124 -12.19 6.18 9.62
CA LEU A 124 -12.70 5.08 10.43
C LEU A 124 -11.85 4.91 11.69
N PRO A 125 -12.44 4.51 12.82
CA PRO A 125 -11.69 4.23 14.04
C PRO A 125 -10.80 2.98 13.87
N ALA A 126 -9.65 2.97 14.52
CA ALA A 126 -8.71 1.84 14.49
C ALA A 126 -9.37 0.51 14.91
N ALA A 127 -10.30 0.55 15.86
CA ALA A 127 -11.04 -0.62 16.33
C ALA A 127 -11.87 -1.29 15.23
N LEU A 128 -12.42 -0.53 14.27
CA LEU A 128 -13.15 -1.10 13.13
C LEU A 128 -12.20 -1.88 12.21
N TYR A 129 -11.02 -1.34 11.92
CA TYR A 129 -9.99 -2.05 11.17
C TYR A 129 -9.55 -3.34 11.86
N ALA A 130 -9.31 -3.28 13.17
CA ALA A 130 -8.95 -4.44 13.98
C ALA A 130 -10.04 -5.53 13.92
N LYS A 131 -11.33 -5.13 14.03
CA LYS A 131 -12.45 -6.08 13.94
C LYS A 131 -12.57 -6.74 12.57
N VAL A 132 -12.39 -5.99 11.49
CA VAL A 132 -12.43 -6.58 10.15
C VAL A 132 -11.24 -7.52 9.92
N ARG A 133 -10.06 -7.21 10.46
CA ARG A 133 -8.90 -8.12 10.42
C ARG A 133 -9.13 -9.41 11.20
N GLU A 134 -9.80 -9.34 12.36
CA GLU A 134 -10.23 -10.52 13.13
C GLU A 134 -11.18 -11.40 12.32
N LEU A 135 -12.16 -10.79 11.63
CA LEU A 135 -13.13 -11.49 10.79
C LEU A 135 -12.52 -12.08 9.51
N TYR A 136 -11.47 -11.44 8.98
CA TYR A 136 -10.77 -11.79 7.74
C TYR A 136 -9.25 -11.71 7.97
N PRO A 137 -8.64 -12.72 8.60
CA PRO A 137 -7.22 -12.67 8.98
C PRO A 137 -6.27 -12.71 7.78
N GLU A 138 -6.70 -13.32 6.68
CA GLU A 138 -5.88 -13.41 5.47
C GLU A 138 -6.08 -12.18 4.57
N SER A 139 -5.00 -11.77 3.85
CA SER A 139 -5.09 -10.69 2.87
C SER A 139 -5.75 -11.16 1.58
N VAL A 140 -7.08 -11.38 1.65
CA VAL A 140 -7.91 -11.87 0.56
C VAL A 140 -9.03 -10.90 0.26
N LYS A 141 -9.20 -10.57 -1.02
CA LYS A 141 -10.31 -9.73 -1.50
C LYS A 141 -11.67 -10.35 -1.14
N PRO A 142 -12.72 -9.56 -0.96
CA PRO A 142 -12.74 -8.10 -1.17
C PRO A 142 -12.31 -7.28 0.05
N PHE A 143 -12.31 -7.86 1.27
CA PHE A 143 -12.20 -7.08 2.52
C PHE A 143 -10.78 -6.90 3.02
N ARG A 144 -9.80 -7.56 2.41
CA ARG A 144 -8.38 -7.37 2.73
C ARG A 144 -7.57 -7.23 1.45
N MET A 145 -6.69 -6.25 1.40
CA MET A 145 -5.82 -6.03 0.25
C MET A 145 -4.50 -5.38 0.67
N MET A 146 -3.58 -6.22 1.06
CA MET A 146 -2.27 -5.82 1.51
C MET A 146 -1.21 -6.30 0.51
N PRO A 147 -0.24 -5.46 0.12
CA PRO A 147 0.88 -5.90 -0.70
C PRO A 147 1.63 -7.07 -0.06
N PHE A 148 1.88 -8.12 -0.85
CA PHE A 148 2.68 -9.27 -0.46
C PHE A 148 4.19 -8.98 -0.58
N ASP A 149 5.01 -9.82 0.03
CA ASP A 149 6.48 -9.70 0.01
C ASP A 149 7.04 -9.52 -1.40
N VAL A 150 6.56 -10.32 -2.37
CA VAL A 150 7.00 -10.23 -3.77
C VAL A 150 6.68 -8.87 -4.40
N GLN A 151 5.55 -8.26 -4.03
CA GLN A 151 5.15 -6.94 -4.51
C GLN A 151 5.99 -5.83 -3.84
N MET A 152 6.29 -5.97 -2.55
CA MET A 152 7.19 -5.05 -1.84
C MET A 152 8.61 -5.12 -2.40
N ILE A 153 9.13 -6.32 -2.70
CA ILE A 153 10.43 -6.50 -3.38
C ILE A 153 10.40 -5.81 -4.74
N GLY A 154 9.35 -6.03 -5.54
CA GLY A 154 9.17 -5.34 -6.82
C GLY A 154 9.16 -3.82 -6.67
N GLY A 155 8.46 -3.29 -5.66
CA GLY A 155 8.42 -1.87 -5.34
C GLY A 155 9.79 -1.30 -4.96
N LEU A 156 10.58 -2.02 -4.15
CA LEU A 156 11.94 -1.62 -3.78
C LEU A 156 12.87 -1.59 -5.00
N VAL A 157 12.78 -2.59 -5.88
CA VAL A 157 13.55 -2.66 -7.13
C VAL A 157 13.20 -1.48 -8.06
N LEU A 158 11.92 -1.13 -8.17
CA LEU A 158 11.47 0.04 -8.95
C LEU A 158 11.99 1.36 -8.34
N HIS A 159 11.98 1.50 -7.02
CA HIS A 159 12.51 2.67 -6.35
C HIS A 159 14.02 2.86 -6.61
N GLU A 160 14.77 1.78 -6.72
CA GLU A 160 16.19 1.80 -7.07
C GLU A 160 16.45 2.13 -8.56
N GLY A 161 15.43 2.41 -9.37
CA GLY A 161 15.55 2.70 -10.80
C GLY A 161 15.82 1.47 -11.67
N ALA A 162 15.57 0.27 -11.15
CA ALA A 162 15.73 -0.98 -11.88
C ALA A 162 14.39 -1.53 -12.40
N ILE A 163 14.45 -2.52 -13.28
CA ILE A 163 13.27 -3.20 -13.84
C ILE A 163 12.86 -4.34 -12.93
N ALA A 164 11.60 -4.33 -12.46
CA ALA A 164 11.00 -5.43 -11.73
C ALA A 164 10.15 -6.27 -12.71
N GLU A 165 10.65 -7.44 -13.10
CA GLU A 165 9.88 -8.38 -13.89
C GLU A 165 8.95 -9.19 -12.97
N MET A 166 7.65 -9.11 -13.24
CA MET A 166 6.61 -9.82 -12.51
C MET A 166 5.67 -10.51 -13.49
N ALA A 167 5.27 -11.74 -13.22
CA ALA A 167 4.35 -12.49 -14.07
C ALA A 167 2.95 -11.85 -14.14
N THR A 168 2.18 -12.25 -15.14
CA THR A 168 0.78 -11.79 -15.27
C THR A 168 -0.02 -12.28 -14.07
N GLY A 169 -0.82 -11.38 -13.47
CA GLY A 169 -1.64 -11.70 -12.29
C GLY A 169 -0.95 -11.47 -10.93
N GLU A 170 0.35 -11.21 -10.88
CA GLU A 170 1.08 -10.99 -9.60
C GLU A 170 0.85 -9.62 -8.94
N GLY A 171 -0.05 -8.81 -9.50
CA GLY A 171 -0.46 -7.55 -8.87
C GLY A 171 0.53 -6.41 -9.05
N LYS A 172 1.08 -6.24 -10.26
CA LYS A 172 2.02 -5.15 -10.62
C LYS A 172 1.53 -3.77 -10.22
N THR A 173 0.23 -3.47 -10.39
CA THR A 173 -0.37 -2.19 -10.01
C THR A 173 -0.22 -1.91 -8.52
N LEU A 174 -0.41 -2.94 -7.68
CA LEU A 174 -0.24 -2.81 -6.23
C LEU A 174 1.24 -2.71 -5.83
N ALA A 175 2.12 -3.43 -6.53
CA ALA A 175 3.57 -3.31 -6.33
C ALA A 175 4.07 -1.89 -6.65
N ALA A 176 3.56 -1.27 -7.71
CA ALA A 176 3.90 0.09 -8.10
C ALA A 176 3.40 1.15 -7.09
N ALA A 177 2.33 0.87 -6.34
CA ALA A 177 1.78 1.83 -5.37
C ALA A 177 2.80 2.27 -4.32
N LEU A 178 3.64 1.35 -3.86
CA LEU A 178 4.63 1.59 -2.81
C LEU A 178 5.71 2.62 -3.22
N PRO A 179 6.45 2.41 -4.33
CA PRO A 179 7.44 3.39 -4.77
C PRO A 179 6.81 4.68 -5.29
N VAL A 180 5.60 4.65 -5.85
CA VAL A 180 4.88 5.86 -6.26
C VAL A 180 4.61 6.75 -5.05
N TYR A 181 4.11 6.19 -3.95
CA TYR A 181 3.91 6.94 -2.72
C TYR A 181 5.23 7.50 -2.18
N LEU A 182 6.26 6.66 -2.00
CA LEU A 182 7.56 7.07 -1.48
C LEU A 182 8.16 8.21 -2.31
N ASN A 183 8.23 8.06 -3.64
CA ASN A 183 8.84 9.08 -4.50
C ASN A 183 7.94 10.33 -4.59
N GLY A 184 6.62 10.20 -4.47
CA GLY A 184 5.67 11.31 -4.41
C GLY A 184 5.86 12.23 -3.20
N LEU A 185 6.41 11.71 -2.08
CA LEU A 185 6.75 12.52 -0.90
C LEU A 185 7.84 13.55 -1.19
N GLY A 186 8.72 13.29 -2.16
CA GLY A 186 9.79 14.19 -2.57
C GLY A 186 9.32 15.48 -3.27
N GLY A 187 8.03 15.59 -3.63
CA GLY A 187 7.46 16.82 -4.20
C GLY A 187 7.74 17.07 -5.69
N HIS A 188 8.51 16.19 -6.36
CA HIS A 188 8.84 16.35 -7.79
C HIS A 188 7.81 15.73 -8.74
N GLY A 189 6.77 15.10 -8.20
CA GLY A 189 5.78 14.35 -8.97
C GLY A 189 6.28 12.96 -9.36
N VAL A 190 5.32 12.06 -9.66
CA VAL A 190 5.61 10.71 -10.15
C VAL A 190 4.67 10.43 -11.33
N HIS A 191 5.22 9.98 -12.44
CA HIS A 191 4.45 9.58 -13.61
C HIS A 191 4.28 8.07 -13.63
N VAL A 192 3.02 7.61 -13.68
CA VAL A 192 2.68 6.20 -13.88
C VAL A 192 2.16 6.04 -15.30
N VAL A 193 2.94 5.35 -16.13
CA VAL A 193 2.61 5.14 -17.55
C VAL A 193 2.03 3.75 -17.73
N THR A 194 0.91 3.67 -18.43
CA THR A 194 0.23 2.42 -18.78
C THR A 194 0.10 2.29 -20.30
N VAL A 195 -0.28 1.11 -20.78
CA VAL A 195 -0.35 0.85 -22.23
C VAL A 195 -1.53 1.53 -22.93
N ASN A 196 -2.53 2.01 -22.16
CA ASN A 196 -3.69 2.73 -22.72
C ASN A 196 -4.44 3.53 -21.64
N ASP A 197 -5.30 4.44 -22.09
CA ASP A 197 -6.08 5.36 -21.24
C ASP A 197 -7.05 4.64 -20.31
N TYR A 198 -7.62 3.51 -20.75
CA TYR A 198 -8.51 2.73 -19.91
C TYR A 198 -7.79 2.24 -18.64
N LEU A 199 -6.58 1.67 -18.79
CA LEU A 199 -5.78 1.22 -17.66
C LEU A 199 -5.29 2.39 -16.81
N ALA A 200 -4.89 3.50 -17.44
CA ALA A 200 -4.52 4.71 -16.73
C ALA A 200 -5.67 5.22 -15.85
N GLY A 201 -6.88 5.32 -16.40
CA GLY A 201 -8.07 5.75 -15.65
C GLY A 201 -8.46 4.78 -14.53
N ARG A 202 -8.41 3.47 -14.80
CA ARG A 202 -8.69 2.43 -13.81
C ARG A 202 -7.70 2.51 -12.63
N ASP A 203 -6.41 2.57 -12.94
CA ASP A 203 -5.35 2.56 -11.92
C ASP A 203 -5.31 3.88 -11.14
N ALA A 204 -5.53 5.03 -11.81
CA ALA A 204 -5.68 6.33 -11.16
C ALA A 204 -6.88 6.35 -10.20
N LYS A 205 -8.02 5.76 -10.59
CA LYS A 205 -9.20 5.66 -9.72
C LYS A 205 -8.95 4.76 -8.51
N GLN A 206 -8.36 3.58 -8.71
CA GLN A 206 -8.17 2.59 -7.66
C GLN A 206 -7.02 2.97 -6.72
N MET A 207 -5.82 3.19 -7.23
CA MET A 207 -4.66 3.56 -6.40
C MET A 207 -4.76 4.98 -5.88
N GLY A 208 -5.48 5.85 -6.58
CA GLY A 208 -5.77 7.20 -6.15
C GLY A 208 -6.46 7.29 -4.78
N LEU A 209 -7.23 6.27 -4.37
CA LEU A 209 -7.80 6.21 -3.02
C LEU A 209 -6.70 6.19 -1.95
N VAL A 210 -5.64 5.41 -2.17
CA VAL A 210 -4.49 5.31 -1.25
C VAL A 210 -3.71 6.62 -1.24
N TYR A 211 -3.37 7.14 -2.42
CA TYR A 211 -2.54 8.34 -2.54
C TYR A 211 -3.24 9.57 -1.95
N LYS A 212 -4.52 9.78 -2.26
CA LYS A 212 -5.30 10.90 -1.74
C LYS A 212 -5.52 10.80 -0.24
N PHE A 213 -5.79 9.59 0.28
CA PHE A 213 -5.87 9.35 1.72
C PHE A 213 -4.56 9.72 2.43
N LEU A 214 -3.41 9.43 1.82
CA LEU A 214 -2.09 9.79 2.33
C LEU A 214 -1.65 11.21 1.95
N GLY A 215 -2.56 12.06 1.45
CA GLY A 215 -2.31 13.48 1.20
C GLY A 215 -1.46 13.79 -0.03
N LEU A 216 -1.46 12.90 -1.04
CA LEU A 216 -0.95 13.18 -2.39
C LEU A 216 -2.08 13.61 -3.32
N THR A 217 -1.77 14.42 -4.32
CA THR A 217 -2.68 14.73 -5.42
C THR A 217 -2.54 13.71 -6.56
N VAL A 218 -3.65 13.43 -7.25
CA VAL A 218 -3.67 12.50 -8.38
C VAL A 218 -4.33 13.17 -9.57
N GLY A 219 -3.63 13.25 -10.69
CA GLY A 219 -4.12 13.68 -11.98
C GLY A 219 -4.14 12.53 -12.98
N LEU A 220 -4.94 12.67 -14.03
CA LEU A 220 -5.00 11.80 -15.20
C LEU A 220 -4.82 12.67 -16.44
N SER A 221 -3.87 12.35 -17.29
CA SER A 221 -3.59 13.05 -18.55
C SER A 221 -3.73 12.12 -19.74
#